data_1c28367ae60cc76095b16751be30ac7b
#
_entry.id   1c28367ae60cc76095b16751be30ac7b
#
_cell.length_a   1.000
_cell.length_b   1.000
_cell.length_c   1.000
_cell.angle_alpha   90.00
_cell.angle_beta   90.00
_cell.angle_gamma   90.00
#
_symmetry.space_group_name_H-M   'P 1'
#
loop_
_entity.id
_entity.type
_entity.pdbx_description
1 polymer ?
#
loop_
_entity_poly.entity_id
_entity_poly.type
_entity_poly.pdbx_seq_one_letter_code
_entity_poly.pdbx_strand_id
1 'polypeptide(L)'
;MCLYRRCFGQEKPAAPIDNRNRIIEKMGFFSLFSRNKTVEQADAEKADLERGLDKTKESVLKKITRAVAGKSSIDEEVLDNLEEVLVTSDVGVETTLEIIERIQERVKRDKYLGTAELNKVLREEICALLVESPQEDPWQQEGKTPYVIMVVGVNGVGKTTTIGKLAYKFKQSGAKVVLGAADTFRAAAVEQLQEWGRRTEVPVVAQAMGSDPASVAFDTLKSAVAKEADVVIIDTAGRLHNKIGLMNELTKIKNVMKKVVPEAPHEILLVLDASTGQNAIEQARQFTAATEVNALALTKLDGTAKGGVAIGISHQFNIPIKYIGVGEKISDLQLFNKISFVESLFGE
;
A
#
# COMPACT_ATOMS: atom_id res chain seq x y z
N MET A 1 70.86 -30.47 -33.24
CA MET A 1 69.92 -31.47 -32.70
C MET A 1 69.63 -31.13 -31.23
N CYS A 2 68.60 -30.37 -31.01
CA CYS A 2 68.20 -29.95 -29.65
C CYS A 2 66.72 -30.08 -29.51
N LEU A 3 66.29 -30.88 -28.59
CA LEU A 3 64.89 -31.21 -28.27
C LEU A 3 64.32 -30.12 -27.33
N TYR A 4 63.26 -29.43 -27.78
CA TYR A 4 62.47 -28.53 -26.97
C TYR A 4 61.29 -29.32 -26.35
N ARG A 5 61.29 -29.52 -25.02
CA ARG A 5 60.14 -29.99 -24.27
C ARG A 5 59.33 -28.75 -23.80
N ARG A 6 58.12 -28.59 -24.32
CA ARG A 6 57.11 -27.69 -23.82
C ARG A 6 56.48 -28.22 -22.53
N CYS A 7 56.59 -27.43 -21.48
CA CYS A 7 55.78 -27.61 -20.28
C CYS A 7 54.35 -27.06 -20.54
N PHE A 8 53.38 -27.92 -20.58
CA PHE A 8 51.96 -27.55 -20.47
C PHE A 8 51.58 -27.47 -19.01
N GLY A 9 51.29 -26.25 -18.51
CA GLY A 9 50.63 -26.05 -17.25
C GLY A 9 49.16 -26.47 -17.37
N GLN A 10 48.75 -27.38 -16.53
CA GLN A 10 47.35 -27.77 -16.38
C GLN A 10 46.62 -26.64 -15.61
N GLU A 11 45.77 -25.89 -16.31
CA GLU A 11 44.74 -25.06 -15.67
C GLU A 11 43.74 -25.97 -14.96
N LYS A 12 43.59 -25.82 -13.65
CA LYS A 12 42.51 -26.46 -12.90
C LYS A 12 41.17 -25.91 -13.38
N PRO A 13 40.16 -26.74 -13.64
CA PRO A 13 38.83 -26.23 -13.97
C PRO A 13 38.28 -25.47 -12.79
N ALA A 14 37.78 -24.26 -13.07
CA ALA A 14 37.08 -23.45 -12.09
C ALA A 14 35.88 -24.23 -11.53
N ALA A 15 35.73 -24.21 -10.21
CA ALA A 15 34.61 -24.85 -9.53
C ALA A 15 33.28 -24.32 -10.10
N PRO A 16 32.26 -25.15 -10.27
CA PRO A 16 30.96 -24.70 -10.74
C PRO A 16 30.40 -23.69 -9.75
N ILE A 17 30.12 -22.48 -10.24
CA ILE A 17 29.46 -21.42 -9.49
C ILE A 17 28.08 -21.99 -9.09
N ASP A 18 27.89 -22.12 -7.79
CA ASP A 18 26.63 -22.60 -7.20
C ASP A 18 25.49 -21.63 -7.55
N ASN A 19 24.74 -21.96 -8.58
CA ASN A 19 23.56 -21.21 -9.01
C ASN A 19 22.44 -21.16 -7.95
N ARG A 20 22.51 -21.98 -6.89
CA ARG A 20 21.52 -21.97 -5.81
C ARG A 20 21.64 -20.70 -4.95
N ASN A 21 22.84 -20.20 -4.68
CA ASN A 21 23.02 -18.97 -3.92
C ASN A 21 22.59 -17.72 -4.71
N ARG A 22 22.72 -17.71 -6.06
CA ARG A 22 22.21 -16.60 -6.88
C ARG A 22 20.70 -16.56 -7.00
N ILE A 23 20.02 -17.69 -6.84
CA ILE A 23 18.54 -17.76 -6.84
C ILE A 23 17.98 -17.26 -5.50
N ILE A 24 18.70 -17.49 -4.40
CA ILE A 24 18.30 -17.02 -3.06
C ILE A 24 18.47 -15.50 -2.93
N GLU A 25 19.46 -14.89 -3.57
CA GLU A 25 19.66 -13.43 -3.58
C GLU A 25 18.64 -12.64 -4.43
N LYS A 26 17.84 -13.31 -5.28
CA LYS A 26 16.82 -12.69 -6.16
C LYS A 26 15.38 -12.91 -5.71
N MET A 27 15.15 -13.29 -4.47
CA MET A 27 13.76 -13.45 -3.97
C MET A 27 13.16 -12.10 -3.62
N GLY A 28 12.03 -11.77 -4.26
CA GLY A 28 11.40 -10.48 -4.26
C GLY A 28 10.90 -9.95 -2.91
N PHE A 29 10.76 -8.61 -2.81
CA PHE A 29 10.25 -7.88 -1.65
C PHE A 29 8.96 -8.51 -1.09
N PHE A 30 7.99 -8.84 -1.96
CA PHE A 30 6.78 -9.56 -1.57
C PHE A 30 7.05 -11.02 -1.21
N SER A 31 7.98 -11.69 -1.91
CA SER A 31 8.33 -13.08 -1.61
C SER A 31 9.23 -13.21 -0.38
N LEU A 32 10.12 -12.24 -0.14
CA LEU A 32 10.90 -12.13 1.11
C LEU A 32 10.00 -11.79 2.30
N PHE A 33 9.01 -10.90 2.12
CA PHE A 33 8.04 -10.60 3.17
C PHE A 33 7.07 -11.76 3.44
N SER A 34 6.76 -12.59 2.44
CA SER A 34 5.80 -13.70 2.59
C SER A 34 6.47 -15.05 2.88
N ARG A 35 7.66 -15.34 2.30
CA ARG A 35 8.31 -16.66 2.41
C ARG A 35 9.37 -16.79 3.51
N ASN A 36 10.02 -15.70 3.90
CA ASN A 36 11.05 -15.71 4.95
C ASN A 36 10.58 -15.13 6.28
N LYS A 37 9.30 -14.81 6.42
CA LYS A 37 8.75 -14.48 7.74
C LYS A 37 8.82 -15.74 8.58
N THR A 38 9.52 -15.66 9.70
CA THR A 38 9.36 -16.69 10.74
C THR A 38 7.90 -16.64 11.20
N VAL A 39 7.37 -17.77 11.66
CA VAL A 39 6.00 -17.83 12.22
C VAL A 39 5.81 -16.73 13.27
N GLU A 40 6.82 -16.47 14.09
CA GLU A 40 6.84 -15.40 15.09
C GLU A 40 6.68 -13.98 14.50
N GLN A 41 7.25 -13.71 13.31
CA GLN A 41 7.10 -12.41 12.65
C GLN A 41 5.71 -12.24 12.04
N ALA A 42 5.12 -13.30 11.49
CA ALA A 42 3.76 -13.28 10.96
C ALA A 42 2.75 -13.09 12.10
N ASP A 43 2.95 -13.78 13.24
CA ASP A 43 2.11 -13.65 14.43
C ASP A 43 2.24 -12.24 15.05
N ALA A 44 3.43 -11.66 15.08
CA ALA A 44 3.64 -10.30 15.57
C ALA A 44 2.93 -9.26 14.68
N GLU A 45 3.01 -9.38 13.35
CA GLU A 45 2.29 -8.48 12.43
C GLU A 45 0.77 -8.64 12.56
N LYS A 46 0.25 -9.88 12.70
CA LYS A 46 -1.17 -10.11 12.96
C LYS A 46 -1.60 -9.46 14.27
N ALA A 47 -0.83 -9.61 15.34
CA ALA A 47 -1.09 -8.98 16.63
C ALA A 47 -1.04 -7.44 16.58
N ASP A 48 -0.12 -6.86 15.80
CA ASP A 48 -0.06 -5.41 15.59
C ASP A 48 -1.25 -4.91 14.76
N LEU A 49 -1.69 -5.66 13.76
CA LEU A 49 -2.88 -5.36 12.97
C LEU A 49 -4.15 -5.43 13.84
N GLU A 50 -4.33 -6.49 14.61
CA GLU A 50 -5.46 -6.66 15.52
C GLU A 50 -5.53 -5.51 16.52
N ARG A 51 -4.39 -5.15 17.14
CA ARG A 51 -4.30 -4.01 18.07
C ARG A 51 -4.61 -2.68 17.38
N GLY A 52 -4.13 -2.49 16.15
CA GLY A 52 -4.43 -1.30 15.36
C GLY A 52 -5.91 -1.19 14.99
N LEU A 53 -6.62 -2.29 14.85
CA LEU A 53 -8.03 -2.34 14.47
C LEU A 53 -8.99 -2.54 15.65
N ASP A 54 -8.51 -2.68 16.89
CA ASP A 54 -9.33 -2.98 18.08
C ASP A 54 -10.55 -2.05 18.23
N LYS A 55 -10.36 -0.73 18.04
CA LYS A 55 -11.45 0.25 18.14
C LYS A 55 -12.51 0.03 17.06
N THR A 56 -12.09 -0.26 15.83
CA THR A 56 -13.02 -0.53 14.73
C THR A 56 -13.74 -1.86 14.97
N LYS A 57 -13.00 -2.91 15.31
CA LYS A 57 -13.52 -4.25 15.62
C LYS A 57 -14.59 -4.19 16.72
N GLU A 58 -14.26 -3.57 17.85
CA GLU A 58 -15.19 -3.46 18.98
C GLU A 58 -16.48 -2.72 18.60
N SER A 59 -16.36 -1.64 17.83
CA SER A 59 -17.51 -0.87 17.34
C SER A 59 -18.37 -1.70 16.39
N VAL A 60 -17.77 -2.35 15.39
CA VAL A 60 -18.47 -3.12 14.34
C VAL A 60 -19.12 -4.37 14.95
N LEU A 61 -18.37 -5.17 15.71
CA LEU A 61 -18.91 -6.40 16.32
C LEU A 61 -20.06 -6.14 17.26
N LYS A 62 -19.97 -5.11 18.12
CA LYS A 62 -21.08 -4.74 19.01
C LYS A 62 -22.35 -4.38 18.24
N LYS A 63 -22.21 -3.67 17.12
CA LYS A 63 -23.34 -3.29 16.27
C LYS A 63 -23.93 -4.51 15.56
N ILE A 64 -23.12 -5.39 14.97
CA ILE A 64 -23.58 -6.62 14.31
C ILE A 64 -24.29 -7.52 15.31
N THR A 65 -23.72 -7.74 16.49
CA THR A 65 -24.35 -8.57 17.56
C THR A 65 -25.73 -8.03 17.94
N ARG A 66 -25.89 -6.72 17.99
CA ARG A 66 -27.20 -6.10 18.26
C ARG A 66 -28.17 -6.28 17.10
N ALA A 67 -27.69 -6.16 15.86
CA ALA A 67 -28.50 -6.30 14.65
C ALA A 67 -29.15 -7.69 14.54
N VAL A 68 -28.48 -8.74 15.03
CA VAL A 68 -28.98 -10.13 14.98
C VAL A 68 -29.57 -10.62 16.27
N ALA A 69 -29.62 -9.80 17.35
CA ALA A 69 -30.06 -10.22 18.68
C ALA A 69 -31.50 -10.71 18.66
N GLY A 70 -31.71 -11.93 19.15
CA GLY A 70 -33.05 -12.55 19.24
C GLY A 70 -33.63 -13.10 17.93
N LYS A 71 -32.86 -13.06 16.84
CA LYS A 71 -33.25 -13.59 15.52
C LYS A 71 -32.58 -14.94 15.26
N SER A 72 -33.30 -15.87 14.68
CA SER A 72 -32.80 -17.19 14.26
C SER A 72 -32.63 -17.31 12.75
N SER A 73 -33.24 -16.42 11.95
CA SER A 73 -33.18 -16.37 10.51
C SER A 73 -32.72 -14.98 10.03
N ILE A 74 -32.16 -14.93 8.85
CA ILE A 74 -31.80 -13.68 8.19
C ILE A 74 -33.04 -13.20 7.44
N ASP A 75 -33.82 -12.32 8.09
CA ASP A 75 -34.98 -11.65 7.52
C ASP A 75 -34.64 -10.22 7.06
N GLU A 76 -35.63 -9.52 6.50
CA GLU A 76 -35.48 -8.16 6.00
C GLU A 76 -35.02 -7.19 7.11
N GLU A 77 -35.53 -7.34 8.32
CA GLU A 77 -35.15 -6.52 9.47
C GLU A 77 -33.68 -6.72 9.87
N VAL A 78 -33.16 -7.96 9.79
CA VAL A 78 -31.73 -8.24 10.02
C VAL A 78 -30.86 -7.58 8.95
N LEU A 79 -31.28 -7.61 7.69
CA LEU A 79 -30.55 -6.99 6.58
C LEU A 79 -30.54 -5.47 6.67
N ASP A 80 -31.67 -4.84 7.00
CA ASP A 80 -31.77 -3.40 7.24
C ASP A 80 -30.85 -2.94 8.39
N ASN A 81 -30.86 -3.69 9.49
CA ASN A 81 -29.97 -3.43 10.61
C ASN A 81 -28.48 -3.59 10.23
N LEU A 82 -28.15 -4.60 9.40
CA LEU A 82 -26.80 -4.80 8.91
C LEU A 82 -26.35 -3.67 7.97
N GLU A 83 -27.26 -3.18 7.11
CA GLU A 83 -27.02 -2.01 6.27
C GLU A 83 -26.66 -0.79 7.12
N GLU A 84 -27.45 -0.49 8.17
CA GLU A 84 -27.16 0.60 9.09
C GLU A 84 -25.78 0.45 9.75
N VAL A 85 -25.44 -0.77 10.16
CA VAL A 85 -24.12 -1.06 10.76
C VAL A 85 -22.98 -0.75 9.77
N LEU A 86 -23.07 -1.20 8.53
CA LEU A 86 -22.05 -1.00 7.52
C LEU A 86 -21.89 0.48 7.15
N VAL A 87 -22.99 1.20 6.94
CA VAL A 87 -22.98 2.66 6.66
C VAL A 87 -22.37 3.43 7.82
N THR A 88 -22.79 3.14 9.07
CA THR A 88 -22.26 3.82 10.27
C THR A 88 -20.84 3.40 10.63
N SER A 89 -20.27 2.42 9.94
CA SER A 89 -18.87 1.99 10.04
C SER A 89 -17.99 2.54 8.90
N ASP A 90 -18.51 3.55 8.16
CA ASP A 90 -17.84 4.24 7.06
C ASP A 90 -17.53 3.34 5.83
N VAL A 91 -18.22 2.22 5.63
CA VAL A 91 -18.10 1.38 4.42
C VAL A 91 -18.55 2.14 3.16
N GLY A 92 -19.48 3.10 3.31
CA GLY A 92 -20.07 3.85 2.23
C GLY A 92 -21.35 3.19 1.68
N VAL A 93 -22.30 4.02 1.25
CA VAL A 93 -23.65 3.57 0.86
C VAL A 93 -23.61 2.60 -0.31
N GLU A 94 -22.90 2.94 -1.38
CA GLU A 94 -22.82 2.14 -2.61
C GLU A 94 -22.27 0.73 -2.34
N THR A 95 -21.17 0.65 -1.61
CA THR A 95 -20.54 -0.63 -1.25
C THR A 95 -21.39 -1.42 -0.26
N THR A 96 -22.09 -0.74 0.66
CA THR A 96 -23.01 -1.37 1.60
C THR A 96 -24.17 -2.04 0.86
N LEU A 97 -24.82 -1.35 -0.08
CA LEU A 97 -25.91 -1.92 -0.87
C LEU A 97 -25.45 -3.16 -1.66
N GLU A 98 -24.29 -3.12 -2.27
CA GLU A 98 -23.71 -4.28 -2.96
C GLU A 98 -23.48 -5.46 -2.01
N ILE A 99 -22.96 -5.23 -0.79
CA ILE A 99 -22.78 -6.28 0.22
C ILE A 99 -24.12 -6.88 0.62
N ILE A 100 -25.14 -6.05 0.89
CA ILE A 100 -26.48 -6.51 1.30
C ILE A 100 -27.13 -7.34 0.18
N GLU A 101 -27.05 -6.89 -1.09
CA GLU A 101 -27.58 -7.64 -2.22
C GLU A 101 -26.92 -9.02 -2.36
N ARG A 102 -25.60 -9.11 -2.26
CA ARG A 102 -24.85 -10.38 -2.29
C ARG A 102 -25.26 -11.32 -1.14
N ILE A 103 -25.44 -10.79 0.06
CA ILE A 103 -25.93 -11.57 1.20
C ILE A 103 -27.35 -12.07 0.93
N GLN A 104 -28.26 -11.24 0.40
CA GLN A 104 -29.61 -11.63 0.05
C GLN A 104 -29.65 -12.76 -0.97
N GLU A 105 -28.82 -12.66 -2.02
CA GLU A 105 -28.68 -13.72 -3.03
C GLU A 105 -28.18 -15.03 -2.41
N ARG A 106 -27.22 -14.97 -1.51
CA ARG A 106 -26.72 -16.16 -0.79
C ARG A 106 -27.80 -16.77 0.10
N VAL A 107 -28.54 -15.98 0.85
CA VAL A 107 -29.63 -16.44 1.71
C VAL A 107 -30.73 -17.13 0.88
N LYS A 108 -31.07 -16.59 -0.30
CA LYS A 108 -32.04 -17.21 -1.22
C LYS A 108 -31.56 -18.54 -1.78
N ARG A 109 -30.25 -18.65 -2.08
CA ARG A 109 -29.63 -19.86 -2.63
C ARG A 109 -29.45 -20.94 -1.58
N ASP A 110 -28.92 -20.56 -0.43
CA ASP A 110 -28.49 -21.45 0.63
C ASP A 110 -29.55 -21.49 1.76
N LYS A 111 -30.60 -22.28 1.56
CA LYS A 111 -31.86 -22.33 2.36
C LYS A 111 -31.68 -22.55 3.87
N TYR A 112 -30.47 -22.82 4.36
CA TYR A 112 -30.20 -23.16 5.76
C TYR A 112 -29.31 -22.11 6.46
N LEU A 113 -29.11 -20.93 5.87
CA LEU A 113 -28.35 -19.87 6.49
C LEU A 113 -29.13 -19.21 7.62
N GLY A 114 -28.64 -19.39 8.84
CA GLY A 114 -29.14 -18.70 10.02
C GLY A 114 -28.25 -17.52 10.41
N THR A 115 -28.65 -16.80 11.45
CA THR A 115 -27.87 -15.65 11.97
C THR A 115 -26.50 -16.06 12.50
N ALA A 116 -26.29 -17.33 12.87
CA ALA A 116 -24.99 -17.84 13.32
C ALA A 116 -23.94 -17.84 12.18
N GLU A 117 -24.40 -18.07 10.95
CA GLU A 117 -23.54 -18.08 9.75
C GLU A 117 -23.36 -16.69 9.13
N LEU A 118 -24.18 -15.72 9.50
CA LEU A 118 -24.19 -14.38 8.89
C LEU A 118 -22.81 -13.72 8.93
N ASN A 119 -22.12 -13.82 10.06
CA ASN A 119 -20.79 -13.21 10.21
C ASN A 119 -19.76 -13.83 9.23
N LYS A 120 -19.84 -15.14 9.01
CA LYS A 120 -19.01 -15.84 8.04
C LYS A 120 -19.32 -15.39 6.61
N VAL A 121 -20.60 -15.35 6.24
CA VAL A 121 -21.06 -14.90 4.91
C VAL A 121 -20.63 -13.46 4.66
N LEU A 122 -20.84 -12.56 5.63
CA LEU A 122 -20.43 -11.16 5.54
C LEU A 122 -18.91 -11.03 5.25
N ARG A 123 -18.08 -11.77 5.99
CA ARG A 123 -16.62 -11.76 5.77
C ARG A 123 -16.25 -12.25 4.36
N GLU A 124 -16.87 -13.32 3.90
CA GLU A 124 -16.60 -13.88 2.58
C GLU A 124 -16.99 -12.89 1.46
N GLU A 125 -18.14 -12.23 1.56
CA GLU A 125 -18.58 -11.24 0.57
C GLU A 125 -17.70 -9.98 0.59
N ILE A 126 -17.30 -9.50 1.76
CA ILE A 126 -16.37 -8.37 1.87
C ILE A 126 -15.00 -8.73 1.29
N CYS A 127 -14.46 -9.92 1.59
CA CYS A 127 -13.21 -10.39 0.99
C CYS A 127 -13.29 -10.48 -0.53
N ALA A 128 -14.44 -10.86 -1.08
CA ALA A 128 -14.65 -10.92 -2.52
C ALA A 128 -14.69 -9.54 -3.20
N LEU A 129 -15.14 -8.51 -2.48
CA LEU A 129 -15.17 -7.12 -2.97
C LEU A 129 -13.81 -6.41 -2.93
N LEU A 130 -12.93 -6.82 -2.02
CA LEU A 130 -11.61 -6.20 -1.90
C LEU A 130 -10.71 -6.59 -3.07
N VAL A 131 -10.18 -5.57 -3.75
CA VAL A 131 -9.29 -5.75 -4.90
C VAL A 131 -7.94 -6.29 -4.42
N GLU A 132 -7.48 -7.33 -5.07
CA GLU A 132 -6.21 -7.97 -4.76
C GLU A 132 -5.04 -7.20 -5.35
N SER A 133 -4.01 -6.95 -4.55
CA SER A 133 -2.76 -6.37 -5.05
C SER A 133 -1.96 -7.45 -5.78
N PRO A 134 -1.37 -7.15 -6.94
CA PRO A 134 -0.44 -8.08 -7.58
C PRO A 134 0.65 -8.50 -6.59
N GLN A 135 0.90 -9.81 -6.50
CA GLN A 135 1.90 -10.36 -5.55
C GLN A 135 3.34 -10.28 -6.07
N GLU A 136 3.52 -9.82 -7.31
CA GLU A 136 4.84 -9.68 -7.91
C GLU A 136 5.50 -8.36 -7.49
N ASP A 137 6.80 -8.44 -7.21
CA ASP A 137 7.64 -7.26 -6.95
C ASP A 137 8.08 -6.63 -8.27
N PRO A 138 7.42 -5.56 -8.72
CA PRO A 138 7.68 -5.00 -10.05
C PRO A 138 9.08 -4.38 -10.17
N TRP A 139 9.76 -4.07 -9.05
CA TRP A 139 11.12 -3.53 -9.06
C TRP A 139 12.22 -4.57 -9.32
N GLN A 140 11.87 -5.86 -9.25
CA GLN A 140 12.79 -6.98 -9.54
C GLN A 140 12.69 -7.48 -10.99
N GLN A 141 11.78 -6.95 -11.78
CA GLN A 141 11.67 -7.34 -13.18
C GLN A 141 12.88 -6.82 -13.96
N GLU A 142 13.59 -7.70 -14.65
CA GLU A 142 14.74 -7.34 -15.48
C GLU A 142 14.34 -6.25 -16.51
N GLY A 143 15.14 -5.19 -16.61
CA GLY A 143 14.94 -4.09 -17.53
C GLY A 143 14.02 -2.95 -17.07
N LYS A 144 13.44 -3.01 -15.85
CA LYS A 144 12.55 -1.98 -15.29
C LYS A 144 13.14 -1.20 -14.13
N THR A 145 14.44 -1.02 -14.08
CA THR A 145 15.09 -0.18 -13.06
C THR A 145 15.33 1.23 -13.60
N PRO A 146 15.11 2.26 -12.79
CA PRO A 146 14.51 2.23 -11.46
C PRO A 146 12.97 2.06 -11.47
N TYR A 147 12.42 1.34 -10.50
CA TYR A 147 10.98 1.35 -10.24
C TYR A 147 10.58 2.65 -9.57
N VAL A 148 9.66 3.40 -10.17
CA VAL A 148 9.32 4.77 -9.75
C VAL A 148 7.96 4.81 -9.09
N ILE A 149 7.91 5.22 -7.82
CA ILE A 149 6.71 5.41 -7.03
C ILE A 149 6.48 6.92 -6.86
N MET A 150 5.34 7.43 -7.32
CA MET A 150 4.89 8.79 -7.08
C MET A 150 3.84 8.78 -5.97
N VAL A 151 4.15 9.41 -4.83
CA VAL A 151 3.26 9.41 -3.67
C VAL A 151 2.40 10.66 -3.68
N VAL A 152 1.07 10.46 -3.68
CA VAL A 152 0.07 11.53 -3.74
C VAL A 152 -0.90 11.46 -2.56
N GLY A 153 -1.65 12.53 -2.30
CA GLY A 153 -2.63 12.62 -1.20
C GLY A 153 -2.61 13.99 -0.54
N VAL A 154 -3.60 14.31 0.27
CA VAL A 154 -3.69 15.62 0.93
C VAL A 154 -2.62 15.82 2.01
N ASN A 155 -2.43 17.06 2.47
CA ASN A 155 -1.52 17.32 3.57
C ASN A 155 -2.02 16.70 4.88
N GLY A 156 -1.11 16.15 5.69
CA GLY A 156 -1.43 15.59 7.01
C GLY A 156 -1.88 14.13 7.01
N VAL A 157 -2.07 13.49 5.85
CA VAL A 157 -2.45 12.06 5.77
C VAL A 157 -1.28 11.10 6.04
N GLY A 158 -0.06 11.61 6.19
CA GLY A 158 1.11 10.77 6.48
C GLY A 158 1.96 10.39 5.27
N LYS A 159 1.89 11.10 4.13
CA LYS A 159 2.70 10.82 2.93
C LYS A 159 4.19 10.67 3.24
N THR A 160 4.83 11.71 3.77
CA THR A 160 6.26 11.74 4.05
C THR A 160 6.68 10.64 5.04
N THR A 161 5.83 10.35 6.04
CA THR A 161 6.04 9.24 6.98
C THR A 161 5.95 7.89 6.27
N THR A 162 4.96 7.70 5.41
CA THR A 162 4.80 6.47 4.60
C THR A 162 6.00 6.27 3.69
N ILE A 163 6.47 7.33 3.02
CA ILE A 163 7.68 7.30 2.18
C ILE A 163 8.89 6.84 2.99
N GLY A 164 9.11 7.42 4.18
CA GLY A 164 10.23 7.03 5.05
C GLY A 164 10.17 5.56 5.47
N LYS A 165 8.99 5.06 5.84
CA LYS A 165 8.77 3.66 6.20
C LYS A 165 8.96 2.73 4.99
N LEU A 166 8.50 3.11 3.80
CA LEU A 166 8.71 2.36 2.56
C LEU A 166 10.19 2.32 2.18
N ALA A 167 10.88 3.45 2.23
CA ALA A 167 12.31 3.53 1.95
C ALA A 167 13.11 2.60 2.85
N TYR A 168 12.78 2.57 4.14
CA TYR A 168 13.39 1.62 5.08
C TYR A 168 13.14 0.17 4.67
N LYS A 169 11.89 -0.19 4.34
CA LYS A 169 11.53 -1.55 3.94
C LYS A 169 12.23 -2.00 2.65
N PHE A 170 12.25 -1.16 1.62
CA PHE A 170 12.98 -1.46 0.38
C PHE A 170 14.48 -1.63 0.64
N LYS A 171 15.08 -0.76 1.45
CA LYS A 171 16.49 -0.90 1.82
C LYS A 171 16.77 -2.20 2.58
N GLN A 172 15.89 -2.60 3.51
CA GLN A 172 16.01 -3.87 4.23
C GLN A 172 15.93 -5.10 3.31
N SER A 173 15.21 -4.99 2.18
CA SER A 173 15.18 -6.03 1.15
C SER A 173 16.39 -5.99 0.20
N GLY A 174 17.37 -5.10 0.46
CA GLY A 174 18.60 -4.98 -0.34
C GLY A 174 18.50 -4.02 -1.52
N ALA A 175 17.36 -3.34 -1.72
CA ALA A 175 17.19 -2.39 -2.81
C ALA A 175 17.98 -1.09 -2.59
N LYS A 176 18.57 -0.56 -3.66
CA LYS A 176 19.13 0.79 -3.70
C LYS A 176 18.01 1.78 -3.92
N VAL A 177 17.69 2.59 -2.90
CA VAL A 177 16.56 3.53 -2.93
C VAL A 177 17.06 4.97 -3.06
N VAL A 178 16.33 5.80 -3.80
CA VAL A 178 16.53 7.26 -3.88
C VAL A 178 15.19 7.96 -3.61
N LEU A 179 15.21 9.01 -2.77
CA LEU A 179 14.04 9.82 -2.47
C LEU A 179 14.10 11.16 -3.18
N GLY A 180 12.95 11.69 -3.62
CA GLY A 180 12.80 13.01 -4.20
C GLY A 180 11.83 13.89 -3.42
N ALA A 181 12.28 15.07 -2.97
CA ALA A 181 11.52 16.02 -2.17
C ALA A 181 10.79 17.03 -3.08
N ALA A 182 9.72 16.61 -3.75
CA ALA A 182 8.97 17.46 -4.66
C ALA A 182 7.80 18.26 -3.99
N ASP A 183 7.58 18.18 -2.68
CA ASP A 183 6.76 19.16 -1.92
C ASP A 183 7.58 20.41 -1.59
N THR A 184 8.04 21.13 -2.62
CA THR A 184 9.01 22.21 -2.54
C THR A 184 8.48 23.49 -1.87
N PHE A 185 7.17 23.62 -1.72
CA PHE A 185 6.54 24.78 -1.11
C PHE A 185 6.42 24.69 0.40
N ARG A 186 6.76 23.54 0.98
CA ARG A 186 6.71 23.33 2.44
C ARG A 186 8.09 22.97 2.95
N ALA A 187 8.79 23.98 3.50
CA ALA A 187 10.13 23.76 4.07
C ALA A 187 10.16 22.57 5.05
N ALA A 188 9.18 22.50 5.96
CA ALA A 188 9.06 21.41 6.92
C ALA A 188 8.86 20.03 6.27
N ALA A 189 8.25 19.96 5.07
CA ALA A 189 8.09 18.67 4.36
C ALA A 189 9.44 18.21 3.79
N VAL A 190 10.20 19.12 3.18
CA VAL A 190 11.53 18.83 2.67
C VAL A 190 12.47 18.41 3.81
N GLU A 191 12.48 19.16 4.91
CA GLU A 191 13.29 18.82 6.10
C GLU A 191 12.89 17.48 6.70
N GLN A 192 11.58 17.18 6.78
CA GLN A 192 11.07 15.91 7.27
C GLN A 192 11.52 14.74 6.39
N LEU A 193 11.48 14.90 5.05
CA LEU A 193 11.94 13.85 4.14
C LEU A 193 13.46 13.64 4.25
N GLN A 194 14.24 14.72 4.38
CA GLN A 194 15.68 14.64 4.62
C GLN A 194 16.01 13.93 5.93
N GLU A 195 15.24 14.20 7.00
CA GLU A 195 15.39 13.49 8.27
C GLU A 195 15.09 11.99 8.13
N TRP A 196 14.03 11.63 7.39
CA TRP A 196 13.77 10.24 7.04
C TRP A 196 14.92 9.62 6.25
N GLY A 197 15.45 10.33 5.25
CA GLY A 197 16.61 9.89 4.47
C GLY A 197 17.82 9.62 5.36
N ARG A 198 18.11 10.51 6.32
CA ARG A 198 19.20 10.35 7.29
C ARG A 198 18.99 9.15 8.21
N ARG A 199 17.77 8.98 8.76
CA ARG A 199 17.43 7.87 9.67
C ARG A 199 17.48 6.51 8.99
N THR A 200 17.10 6.45 7.72
CA THR A 200 17.09 5.22 6.91
C THR A 200 18.39 5.05 6.11
N GLU A 201 19.27 6.05 6.12
CA GLU A 201 20.50 6.14 5.30
C GLU A 201 20.16 5.96 3.80
N VAL A 202 19.12 6.62 3.33
CA VAL A 202 18.69 6.66 1.93
C VAL A 202 18.91 8.08 1.40
N PRO A 203 19.56 8.24 0.23
CA PRO A 203 19.83 9.56 -0.35
C PRO A 203 18.53 10.26 -0.73
N VAL A 204 18.47 11.57 -0.42
CA VAL A 204 17.36 12.45 -0.77
C VAL A 204 17.85 13.52 -1.75
N VAL A 205 17.15 13.65 -2.88
CA VAL A 205 17.36 14.74 -3.83
C VAL A 205 16.34 15.85 -3.49
N ALA A 206 16.85 17.04 -3.19
CA ALA A 206 16.06 18.22 -2.89
C ALA A 206 16.68 19.44 -3.58
N GLN A 207 15.84 20.42 -3.88
CA GLN A 207 16.24 21.73 -4.40
C GLN A 207 15.86 22.85 -3.40
N ALA A 208 16.18 24.08 -3.75
CA ALA A 208 15.80 25.22 -2.92
C ALA A 208 14.26 25.32 -2.77
N MET A 209 13.82 25.90 -1.66
CA MET A 209 12.41 26.14 -1.40
C MET A 209 11.78 26.94 -2.55
N GLY A 210 10.60 26.51 -3.00
CA GLY A 210 9.87 27.14 -4.11
C GLY A 210 10.36 26.74 -5.51
N SER A 211 11.34 25.84 -5.62
CA SER A 211 11.74 25.26 -6.91
C SER A 211 10.57 24.52 -7.56
N ASP A 212 10.61 24.37 -8.89
CA ASP A 212 9.60 23.61 -9.62
C ASP A 212 9.61 22.12 -9.19
N PRO A 213 8.49 21.59 -8.64
CA PRO A 213 8.41 20.19 -8.24
C PRO A 213 8.79 19.19 -9.34
N ALA A 214 8.45 19.50 -10.60
CA ALA A 214 8.80 18.68 -11.75
C ALA A 214 10.33 18.65 -12.02
N SER A 215 11.04 19.75 -11.71
CA SER A 215 12.51 19.79 -11.79
C SER A 215 13.13 18.87 -10.75
N VAL A 216 12.62 18.87 -9.52
CA VAL A 216 13.07 17.95 -8.46
C VAL A 216 12.88 16.50 -8.87
N ALA A 217 11.70 16.16 -9.40
CA ALA A 217 11.42 14.80 -9.90
C ALA A 217 12.38 14.39 -11.02
N PHE A 218 12.65 15.30 -11.97
CA PHE A 218 13.59 15.07 -13.05
C PHE A 218 15.01 14.78 -12.54
N ASP A 219 15.53 15.64 -11.67
CA ASP A 219 16.86 15.49 -11.11
C ASP A 219 16.99 14.23 -10.25
N THR A 220 15.92 13.88 -9.53
CA THR A 220 15.87 12.65 -8.74
C THR A 220 16.01 11.42 -9.63
N LEU A 221 15.23 11.34 -10.72
CA LEU A 221 15.31 10.22 -11.66
C LEU A 221 16.66 10.16 -12.37
N LYS A 222 17.21 11.31 -12.80
CA LYS A 222 18.56 11.38 -13.39
C LYS A 222 19.62 10.87 -12.42
N SER A 223 19.56 11.30 -11.15
CA SER A 223 20.48 10.83 -10.12
C SER A 223 20.33 9.33 -9.86
N ALA A 224 19.08 8.82 -9.85
CA ALA A 224 18.78 7.42 -9.61
C ALA A 224 19.32 6.52 -10.74
N VAL A 225 19.09 6.90 -11.99
CA VAL A 225 19.63 6.18 -13.16
C VAL A 225 21.15 6.16 -13.13
N ALA A 226 21.80 7.30 -12.84
CA ALA A 226 23.25 7.39 -12.77
C ALA A 226 23.87 6.56 -11.63
N LYS A 227 23.12 6.30 -10.56
CA LYS A 227 23.53 5.50 -9.41
C LYS A 227 23.06 4.05 -9.47
N GLU A 228 22.43 3.66 -10.58
CA GLU A 228 21.82 2.33 -10.72
C GLU A 228 20.92 1.99 -9.54
N ALA A 229 20.03 2.92 -9.18
CA ALA A 229 19.07 2.71 -8.11
C ALA A 229 17.95 1.76 -8.58
N ASP A 230 17.47 0.91 -7.66
CA ASP A 230 16.39 -0.04 -7.95
C ASP A 230 15.03 0.62 -7.79
N VAL A 231 14.88 1.51 -6.79
CA VAL A 231 13.61 2.16 -6.45
C VAL A 231 13.78 3.67 -6.28
N VAL A 232 12.85 4.43 -6.83
CA VAL A 232 12.71 5.88 -6.61
C VAL A 232 11.35 6.17 -6.00
N ILE A 233 11.32 6.98 -4.93
CA ILE A 233 10.08 7.42 -4.31
C ILE A 233 10.03 8.95 -4.31
N ILE A 234 8.99 9.54 -4.90
CA ILE A 234 8.82 10.98 -5.02
C ILE A 234 7.71 11.45 -4.06
N ASP A 235 8.07 12.29 -3.09
CA ASP A 235 7.10 13.01 -2.24
C ASP A 235 6.52 14.20 -2.99
N THR A 236 5.19 14.35 -3.03
CA THR A 236 4.52 15.44 -3.74
C THR A 236 3.70 16.31 -2.81
N ALA A 237 3.39 17.54 -3.25
CA ALA A 237 2.47 18.43 -2.54
C ALA A 237 1.07 17.83 -2.42
N GLY A 238 0.33 18.29 -1.39
CA GLY A 238 -1.02 17.80 -1.09
C GLY A 238 -2.03 18.92 -0.81
N ARG A 239 -1.93 20.07 -1.49
CA ARG A 239 -2.76 21.26 -1.24
C ARG A 239 -4.10 21.19 -1.98
N LEU A 240 -5.03 20.37 -1.48
CA LEU A 240 -6.30 20.12 -2.15
C LEU A 240 -7.23 21.34 -2.23
N HIS A 241 -7.04 22.36 -1.38
CA HIS A 241 -7.78 23.61 -1.47
C HIS A 241 -7.52 24.38 -2.79
N ASN A 242 -6.37 24.16 -3.44
CA ASN A 242 -6.11 24.60 -4.82
C ASN A 242 -6.10 23.39 -5.75
N LYS A 243 -7.24 22.73 -5.89
CA LYS A 243 -7.41 21.47 -6.61
C LYS A 243 -6.82 21.52 -8.03
N ILE A 244 -7.20 22.52 -8.82
CA ILE A 244 -6.76 22.64 -10.23
C ILE A 244 -5.24 22.81 -10.31
N GLY A 245 -4.66 23.67 -9.48
CA GLY A 245 -3.21 23.88 -9.43
C GLY A 245 -2.45 22.63 -9.06
N LEU A 246 -2.92 21.90 -8.01
CA LEU A 246 -2.32 20.65 -7.58
C LEU A 246 -2.37 19.58 -8.68
N MET A 247 -3.53 19.40 -9.32
CA MET A 247 -3.70 18.36 -10.36
C MET A 247 -2.82 18.65 -11.60
N ASN A 248 -2.70 19.92 -11.99
CA ASN A 248 -1.78 20.34 -13.05
C ASN A 248 -0.31 20.08 -12.67
N GLU A 249 0.06 20.35 -11.42
CA GLU A 249 1.40 20.08 -10.89
C GLU A 249 1.73 18.56 -10.92
N LEU A 250 0.83 17.72 -10.41
CA LEU A 250 0.99 16.26 -10.42
C LEU A 250 1.09 15.71 -11.85
N THR A 251 0.26 16.21 -12.78
CA THR A 251 0.34 15.86 -14.20
C THR A 251 1.68 16.28 -14.81
N LYS A 252 2.18 17.48 -14.47
CA LYS A 252 3.50 17.96 -14.93
C LYS A 252 4.63 17.06 -14.41
N ILE A 253 4.61 16.70 -13.12
CA ILE A 253 5.58 15.79 -12.50
C ILE A 253 5.58 14.45 -13.25
N LYS A 254 4.41 13.83 -13.44
CA LYS A 254 4.24 12.58 -14.19
C LYS A 254 4.84 12.66 -15.60
N ASN A 255 4.54 13.73 -16.36
CA ASN A 255 5.04 13.90 -17.72
C ASN A 255 6.55 14.09 -17.78
N VAL A 256 7.14 14.74 -16.77
CA VAL A 256 8.59 14.94 -16.69
C VAL A 256 9.32 13.66 -16.33
N MET A 257 8.74 12.81 -15.45
CA MET A 257 9.31 11.49 -15.14
C MET A 257 9.46 10.63 -16.38
N LYS A 258 8.46 10.62 -17.29
CA LYS A 258 8.48 9.88 -18.56
C LYS A 258 9.61 10.27 -19.49
N LYS A 259 10.16 11.48 -19.37
CA LYS A 259 11.31 11.94 -20.17
C LYS A 259 12.64 11.27 -19.75
N VAL A 260 12.70 10.73 -18.53
CA VAL A 260 13.89 10.06 -17.99
C VAL A 260 13.70 8.54 -17.99
N VAL A 261 12.54 8.08 -17.51
CA VAL A 261 12.14 6.67 -17.50
C VAL A 261 10.79 6.60 -18.22
N PRO A 262 10.71 6.07 -19.45
CA PRO A 262 9.52 6.18 -20.30
C PRO A 262 8.23 5.64 -19.69
N GLU A 263 8.33 4.62 -18.85
CA GLU A 263 7.18 3.99 -18.18
C GLU A 263 6.83 4.61 -16.81
N ALA A 264 7.66 5.58 -16.32
CA ALA A 264 7.43 6.21 -15.02
C ALA A 264 6.23 7.19 -15.02
N PRO A 265 5.54 7.33 -13.89
CA PRO A 265 5.68 6.52 -12.69
C PRO A 265 5.03 5.15 -12.88
N HIS A 266 5.65 4.08 -12.36
CA HIS A 266 5.12 2.72 -12.39
C HIS A 266 4.00 2.54 -11.36
N GLU A 267 4.12 3.26 -10.25
CA GLU A 267 3.14 3.27 -9.17
C GLU A 267 2.77 4.71 -8.80
N ILE A 268 1.48 5.01 -8.78
CA ILE A 268 0.92 6.22 -8.20
C ILE A 268 0.20 5.81 -6.93
N LEU A 269 0.92 5.97 -5.80
CA LEU A 269 0.47 5.56 -4.48
C LEU A 269 -0.32 6.69 -3.82
N LEU A 270 -1.63 6.52 -3.70
CA LEU A 270 -2.49 7.44 -2.97
C LEU A 270 -2.48 7.10 -1.48
N VAL A 271 -2.02 8.03 -0.67
CA VAL A 271 -2.03 7.92 0.80
C VAL A 271 -3.27 8.60 1.35
N LEU A 272 -4.05 7.87 2.13
CA LEU A 272 -5.30 8.33 2.74
C LEU A 272 -5.27 8.09 4.25
N ASP A 273 -5.87 9.01 4.99
CA ASP A 273 -6.06 8.91 6.44
C ASP A 273 -7.41 8.24 6.73
N ALA A 274 -7.38 7.01 7.23
CA ALA A 274 -8.59 6.24 7.53
C ALA A 274 -9.48 6.91 8.60
N SER A 275 -8.91 7.72 9.49
CA SER A 275 -9.67 8.42 10.52
C SER A 275 -10.64 9.48 9.97
N THR A 276 -10.46 9.88 8.71
CA THR A 276 -11.33 10.87 8.06
C THR A 276 -12.63 10.27 7.49
N GLY A 277 -12.78 8.93 7.50
CA GLY A 277 -14.01 8.25 7.08
C GLY A 277 -14.41 8.62 5.64
N GLN A 278 -15.66 9.01 5.43
CA GLN A 278 -16.22 9.36 4.11
C GLN A 278 -15.41 10.45 3.36
N ASN A 279 -14.71 11.34 4.07
CA ASN A 279 -13.83 12.30 3.42
C ASN A 279 -12.67 11.64 2.68
N ALA A 280 -12.19 10.47 3.12
CA ALA A 280 -11.15 9.72 2.41
C ALA A 280 -11.68 9.19 1.06
N ILE A 281 -12.95 8.79 0.96
CA ILE A 281 -13.58 8.38 -0.29
C ILE A 281 -13.63 9.55 -1.29
N GLU A 282 -14.01 10.74 -0.82
CA GLU A 282 -14.03 11.92 -1.69
C GLU A 282 -12.62 12.33 -2.15
N GLN A 283 -11.61 12.23 -1.28
CA GLN A 283 -10.22 12.42 -1.67
C GLN A 283 -9.79 11.40 -2.72
N ALA A 284 -10.10 10.11 -2.52
CA ALA A 284 -9.81 9.05 -3.49
C ALA A 284 -10.41 9.38 -4.86
N ARG A 285 -11.69 9.79 -4.90
CA ARG A 285 -12.39 10.21 -6.13
C ARG A 285 -11.65 11.32 -6.87
N GLN A 286 -11.20 12.33 -6.13
CA GLN A 286 -10.54 13.49 -6.73
C GLN A 286 -9.15 13.18 -7.26
N PHE A 287 -8.35 12.39 -6.54
CA PHE A 287 -7.01 12.00 -6.99
C PHE A 287 -7.07 10.99 -8.14
N THR A 288 -7.94 10.01 -8.07
CA THR A 288 -8.11 8.99 -9.12
C THR A 288 -8.54 9.61 -10.45
N ALA A 289 -9.44 10.58 -10.42
CA ALA A 289 -9.87 11.30 -11.62
C ALA A 289 -8.74 12.10 -12.30
N ALA A 290 -7.67 12.45 -11.57
CA ALA A 290 -6.64 13.36 -12.05
C ALA A 290 -5.28 12.70 -12.31
N THR A 291 -4.95 11.58 -11.66
CA THR A 291 -3.57 11.05 -11.63
C THR A 291 -3.42 9.57 -11.94
N GLU A 292 -4.47 8.86 -12.33
CA GLU A 292 -4.44 7.41 -12.61
C GLU A 292 -3.85 6.61 -11.43
N VAL A 293 -4.35 6.86 -10.23
CA VAL A 293 -3.97 6.11 -9.02
C VAL A 293 -4.11 4.61 -9.25
N ASN A 294 -3.09 3.82 -8.93
CA ASN A 294 -3.08 2.37 -9.10
C ASN A 294 -2.70 1.59 -7.82
N ALA A 295 -2.44 2.29 -6.72
CA ALA A 295 -2.20 1.69 -5.41
C ALA A 295 -2.65 2.62 -4.29
N LEU A 296 -3.12 2.04 -3.17
CA LEU A 296 -3.56 2.76 -1.98
C LEU A 296 -2.68 2.42 -0.78
N ALA A 297 -2.41 3.44 0.05
CA ALA A 297 -1.89 3.27 1.40
C ALA A 297 -2.86 3.92 2.39
N LEU A 298 -3.34 3.15 3.35
CA LEU A 298 -4.23 3.63 4.41
C LEU A 298 -3.44 3.81 5.69
N THR A 299 -3.50 5.00 6.27
CA THR A 299 -2.78 5.37 7.49
C THR A 299 -3.73 5.57 8.66
N LYS A 300 -3.19 5.61 9.87
CA LYS A 300 -3.90 5.91 11.13
C LYS A 300 -5.08 4.99 11.43
N LEU A 301 -4.98 3.73 11.02
CA LEU A 301 -6.00 2.71 11.34
C LEU A 301 -6.09 2.46 12.84
N ASP A 302 -4.98 2.60 13.58
CA ASP A 302 -4.87 2.43 15.03
C ASP A 302 -5.63 3.49 15.84
N GLY A 303 -5.89 4.64 15.24
CA GLY A 303 -6.59 5.75 15.89
C GLY A 303 -8.10 5.80 15.72
N THR A 304 -8.70 4.94 14.88
CA THR A 304 -10.06 5.14 14.39
C THR A 304 -10.99 3.94 14.60
N ALA A 305 -12.29 4.21 14.68
CA ALA A 305 -13.36 3.21 14.54
C ALA A 305 -13.93 3.14 13.10
N LYS A 306 -13.28 3.80 12.15
CA LYS A 306 -13.74 4.00 10.76
C LYS A 306 -13.00 3.14 9.74
N GLY A 307 -12.42 2.02 10.15
CA GLY A 307 -11.66 1.12 9.27
C GLY A 307 -12.45 0.56 8.08
N GLY A 308 -13.79 0.58 8.15
CA GLY A 308 -14.66 0.19 7.03
C GLY A 308 -14.46 1.00 5.75
N VAL A 309 -13.94 2.23 5.86
CA VAL A 309 -13.61 3.06 4.70
C VAL A 309 -12.65 2.38 3.72
N ALA A 310 -11.79 1.48 4.19
CA ALA A 310 -10.89 0.69 3.36
C ALA A 310 -11.66 -0.15 2.32
N ILE A 311 -12.77 -0.77 2.76
CA ILE A 311 -13.63 -1.61 1.92
C ILE A 311 -14.27 -0.75 0.83
N GLY A 312 -14.87 0.38 1.24
CA GLY A 312 -15.53 1.30 0.32
C GLY A 312 -14.60 1.86 -0.76
N ILE A 313 -13.40 2.32 -0.38
CA ILE A 313 -12.44 2.89 -1.33
C ILE A 313 -11.94 1.84 -2.32
N SER A 314 -11.52 0.66 -1.82
CA SER A 314 -11.02 -0.40 -2.69
C SER A 314 -12.07 -0.84 -3.71
N HIS A 315 -13.31 -1.05 -3.27
CA HIS A 315 -14.41 -1.47 -4.13
C HIS A 315 -14.81 -0.40 -5.14
N GLN A 316 -15.16 0.84 -4.69
CA GLN A 316 -15.71 1.89 -5.56
C GLN A 316 -14.73 2.34 -6.66
N PHE A 317 -13.43 2.32 -6.40
CA PHE A 317 -12.42 2.77 -7.36
C PHE A 317 -11.70 1.63 -8.07
N ASN A 318 -11.98 0.38 -7.68
CA ASN A 318 -11.31 -0.82 -8.19
C ASN A 318 -9.77 -0.70 -8.10
N ILE A 319 -9.28 -0.16 -6.97
CA ILE A 319 -7.86 0.05 -6.72
C ILE A 319 -7.41 -0.82 -5.53
N PRO A 320 -6.32 -1.60 -5.66
CA PRO A 320 -5.83 -2.42 -4.57
C PRO A 320 -5.27 -1.56 -3.43
N ILE A 321 -5.61 -1.95 -2.20
CA ILE A 321 -4.88 -1.49 -1.03
C ILE A 321 -3.57 -2.27 -0.98
N LYS A 322 -2.45 -1.55 -0.94
CA LYS A 322 -1.12 -2.17 -0.94
C LYS A 322 -0.47 -2.11 0.44
N TYR A 323 -0.67 -1.00 1.14
CA TYR A 323 -0.07 -0.77 2.46
C TYR A 323 -1.08 -0.27 3.47
N ILE A 324 -0.89 -0.66 4.73
CA ILE A 324 -1.64 -0.17 5.89
C ILE A 324 -0.69 0.29 6.99
N GLY A 325 -0.98 1.46 7.56
CA GLY A 325 -0.30 2.03 8.71
C GLY A 325 -1.11 1.79 9.98
N VAL A 326 -0.54 1.02 10.90
CA VAL A 326 -1.18 0.58 12.15
C VAL A 326 -0.50 1.17 13.39
N GLY A 327 0.27 2.24 13.22
CA GLY A 327 0.97 2.95 14.29
C GLY A 327 2.10 3.84 13.80
N GLU A 328 2.85 4.43 14.74
CA GLU A 328 3.87 5.44 14.45
C GLU A 328 5.29 4.87 14.21
N LYS A 329 5.60 3.66 14.69
CA LYS A 329 6.92 3.04 14.54
C LYS A 329 7.24 2.79 13.06
N ILE A 330 8.53 2.68 12.75
CA ILE A 330 8.99 2.38 11.40
C ILE A 330 8.50 1.02 10.89
N SER A 331 8.28 0.07 11.80
CA SER A 331 7.73 -1.26 11.54
C SER A 331 6.22 -1.27 11.27
N ASP A 332 5.48 -0.23 11.69
CA ASP A 332 4.02 -0.19 11.71
C ASP A 332 3.38 0.13 10.34
N LEU A 333 4.15 0.07 9.28
CA LEU A 333 3.64 0.01 7.91
C LEU A 333 3.67 -1.44 7.45
N GLN A 334 2.51 -2.02 7.18
CA GLN A 334 2.38 -3.42 6.79
C GLN A 334 1.88 -3.54 5.34
N LEU A 335 2.20 -4.67 4.70
CA LEU A 335 1.53 -5.07 3.46
C LEU A 335 0.09 -5.44 3.78
N PHE A 336 -0.82 -5.01 2.93
CA PHE A 336 -2.23 -5.34 3.08
C PHE A 336 -2.48 -6.81 2.73
N ASN A 337 -3.15 -7.50 3.63
CA ASN A 337 -3.71 -8.83 3.38
C ASN A 337 -5.21 -8.76 3.64
N LYS A 338 -6.03 -8.98 2.61
CA LYS A 338 -7.48 -8.83 2.69
C LYS A 338 -8.13 -9.76 3.70
N ILE A 339 -7.63 -11.00 3.81
CA ILE A 339 -8.19 -12.00 4.73
C ILE A 339 -7.93 -11.57 6.17
N SER A 340 -6.65 -11.33 6.51
CA SER A 340 -6.26 -10.88 7.85
C SER A 340 -6.93 -9.57 8.25
N PHE A 341 -7.11 -8.65 7.29
CA PHE A 341 -7.79 -7.38 7.54
C PHE A 341 -9.27 -7.57 7.88
N VAL A 342 -9.98 -8.39 7.10
CA VAL A 342 -11.41 -8.66 7.33
C VAL A 342 -11.62 -9.46 8.62
N GLU A 343 -10.77 -10.45 8.90
CA GLU A 343 -10.78 -11.18 10.18
C GLU A 343 -10.54 -10.25 11.38
N SER A 344 -9.61 -9.31 11.25
CA SER A 344 -9.33 -8.33 12.30
C SER A 344 -10.48 -7.33 12.53
N LEU A 345 -11.32 -7.08 11.53
CA LEU A 345 -12.49 -6.20 11.65
C LEU A 345 -13.73 -6.91 12.21
N PHE A 346 -13.99 -8.14 11.75
CA PHE A 346 -15.25 -8.84 12.01
C PHE A 346 -15.10 -10.03 12.99
N GLY A 347 -13.89 -10.25 13.50
CA GLY A 347 -13.58 -11.39 14.37
C GLY A 347 -13.41 -12.71 13.60
N GLU A 348 -12.92 -13.74 14.27
CA GLU A 348 -12.82 -15.11 13.73
C GLU A 348 -14.18 -15.80 13.66
#